data_e14482a30481aee22439b7411724ec9d
#
_entry.id   e14482a30481aee22439b7411724ec9d
#
_cell.length_a   1.000
_cell.length_b   1.000
_cell.length_c   1.000
_cell.angle_alpha   90.00
_cell.angle_beta   90.00
_cell.angle_gamma   90.00
#
_symmetry.space_group_name_H-M   'P 1'
#
loop_
_entity.id
_entity.type
_entity.pdbx_description
1 polymer ?
#
loop_
_entity_poly.entity_id
_entity_poly.type
_entity_poly.pdbx_seq_one_letter_code
_entity_poly.pdbx_strand_id
1 'polypeptide(L)'
;MTGIAVIILALGALMYLAYRGVSLLLLAPALALFAVTASEGGPVLASYTQVFMTATGGFIVQYFPLFLLGAVFGKLMEASGSARVLADGIIHRLGAARAILAVILCCAVMTYGGVSLFVVAFAVYPIAAALFRKAELPKVLIPAAIALGAFTFTMTALPGTPAIQNAIPMPYFGTTPYAAPGLGILTGAAMLLLGWLWLERRARMLGPGYGDHDDEAPEAEAMGDPPSLVVAALPLGLVIVLNLAFTFFIIPALDTAYLARPEYGETDVDSLRGVWSIIAALTLSSVALVLLNLARLRAILGDTLDRGAADSLKPIFNTASLVGFGAVIASLSAFTMIRDWVVTAGGDNPLISLAIGTSLLAGMTGSASGGMSIALSTLGDTYLQMGEEAGIAPALLHRVTAVATGGLDALPHNGAVITLLTICGLTHREAYRDIAVVAVVIPILALILLITLGTLFGSF
;
A
#
# COMPACT_ATOMS: atom_id res chain seq x y z
N MET A 1 10.13 -26.78 -20.48
CA MET A 1 10.60 -25.53 -21.12
C MET A 1 9.45 -24.70 -21.69
N THR A 2 8.52 -25.30 -22.44
CA THR A 2 7.33 -24.61 -22.99
C THR A 2 6.45 -23.95 -21.91
N GLY A 3 6.16 -24.67 -20.82
CA GLY A 3 5.31 -24.12 -19.74
C GLY A 3 5.88 -22.89 -19.05
N ILE A 4 7.20 -22.84 -18.77
CA ILE A 4 7.86 -21.66 -18.20
C ILE A 4 7.75 -20.47 -19.15
N ALA A 5 7.98 -20.67 -20.44
CA ALA A 5 7.86 -19.62 -21.44
C ALA A 5 6.43 -19.08 -21.53
N VAL A 6 5.42 -19.93 -21.39
CA VAL A 6 4.00 -19.53 -21.33
C VAL A 6 3.71 -18.69 -20.09
N ILE A 7 4.20 -19.08 -18.91
CA ILE A 7 4.03 -18.31 -17.66
C ILE A 7 4.68 -16.91 -17.80
N ILE A 8 5.92 -16.86 -18.28
CA ILE A 8 6.62 -15.58 -18.52
C ILE A 8 5.87 -14.71 -19.53
N LEU A 9 5.37 -15.32 -20.62
CA LEU A 9 4.58 -14.61 -21.62
C LEU A 9 3.27 -14.08 -21.03
N ALA A 10 2.55 -14.87 -20.23
CA ALA A 10 1.31 -14.42 -19.57
C ALA A 10 1.57 -13.27 -18.60
N LEU A 11 2.63 -13.33 -17.77
CA LEU A 11 3.04 -12.25 -16.88
C LEU A 11 3.47 -11.00 -17.66
N GLY A 12 4.28 -11.16 -18.70
CA GLY A 12 4.71 -10.06 -19.57
C GLY A 12 3.53 -9.40 -20.31
N ALA A 13 2.57 -10.20 -20.78
CA ALA A 13 1.35 -9.71 -21.41
C ALA A 13 0.46 -8.97 -20.38
N LEU A 14 0.34 -9.49 -19.14
CA LEU A 14 -0.37 -8.81 -18.05
C LEU A 14 0.20 -7.42 -17.83
N MET A 15 1.52 -7.30 -17.67
CA MET A 15 2.22 -6.03 -17.49
C MET A 15 2.01 -5.09 -18.68
N TYR A 16 2.25 -5.57 -19.90
CA TYR A 16 2.15 -4.75 -21.12
C TYR A 16 0.72 -4.24 -21.36
N LEU A 17 -0.29 -5.10 -21.23
CA LEU A 17 -1.68 -4.72 -21.46
C LEU A 17 -2.26 -3.86 -20.33
N ALA A 18 -1.85 -4.09 -19.08
CA ALA A 18 -2.17 -3.20 -17.96
C ALA A 18 -1.58 -1.81 -18.18
N TYR A 19 -0.33 -1.71 -18.65
CA TYR A 19 0.29 -0.44 -19.04
C TYR A 19 -0.49 0.26 -20.19
N ARG A 20 -1.09 -0.50 -21.08
CA ARG A 20 -1.97 0.03 -22.15
C ARG A 20 -3.35 0.45 -21.65
N GLY A 21 -3.62 0.35 -20.34
CA GLY A 21 -4.88 0.77 -19.71
C GLY A 21 -5.99 -0.28 -19.74
N VAL A 22 -5.71 -1.52 -20.13
CA VAL A 22 -6.71 -2.58 -20.09
C VAL A 22 -6.96 -2.99 -18.63
N SER A 23 -8.23 -3.18 -18.26
CA SER A 23 -8.62 -3.51 -16.89
C SER A 23 -8.05 -4.84 -16.43
N LEU A 24 -7.44 -4.86 -15.22
CA LEU A 24 -6.95 -6.07 -14.57
C LEU A 24 -8.06 -7.11 -14.31
N LEU A 25 -9.30 -6.65 -14.12
CA LEU A 25 -10.46 -7.54 -13.98
C LEU A 25 -10.70 -8.44 -15.19
N LEU A 26 -10.33 -7.97 -16.39
CA LEU A 26 -10.44 -8.73 -17.63
C LEU A 26 -9.15 -9.47 -17.96
N LEU A 27 -8.01 -8.81 -17.72
CA LEU A 27 -6.70 -9.36 -18.07
C LEU A 27 -6.32 -10.57 -17.23
N ALA A 28 -6.52 -10.49 -15.90
CA ALA A 28 -6.09 -11.55 -15.00
C ALA A 28 -6.76 -12.90 -15.32
N PRO A 29 -8.11 -13.02 -15.42
CA PRO A 29 -8.73 -14.28 -15.81
C PRO A 29 -8.37 -14.70 -17.24
N ALA A 30 -8.35 -13.77 -18.21
CA ALA A 30 -8.05 -14.12 -19.59
C ALA A 30 -6.64 -14.71 -19.76
N LEU A 31 -5.63 -14.10 -19.10
CA LEU A 31 -4.25 -14.56 -19.18
C LEU A 31 -4.00 -15.80 -18.31
N ALA A 32 -4.72 -15.97 -17.20
CA ALA A 32 -4.70 -17.22 -16.44
C ALA A 32 -5.20 -18.39 -17.29
N LEU A 33 -6.34 -18.23 -17.99
CA LEU A 33 -6.90 -19.26 -18.86
C LEU A 33 -6.03 -19.51 -20.11
N PHE A 34 -5.42 -18.48 -20.65
CA PHE A 34 -4.41 -18.61 -21.69
C PHE A 34 -3.23 -19.47 -21.21
N ALA A 35 -2.72 -19.22 -20.01
CA ALA A 35 -1.60 -19.98 -19.45
C ALA A 35 -1.97 -21.46 -19.27
N VAL A 36 -3.16 -21.78 -18.75
CA VAL A 36 -3.67 -23.16 -18.63
C VAL A 36 -3.71 -23.84 -20.00
N THR A 37 -4.34 -23.17 -20.98
CA THR A 37 -4.56 -23.74 -22.32
C THR A 37 -3.24 -23.98 -23.07
N ALA A 38 -2.31 -23.01 -23.00
CA ALA A 38 -1.06 -23.05 -23.74
C ALA A 38 0.03 -23.93 -23.09
N SER A 39 -0.04 -24.18 -21.76
CA SER A 39 0.95 -25.01 -21.07
C SER A 39 0.55 -26.49 -20.96
N GLU A 40 -0.68 -26.77 -20.60
CA GLU A 40 -1.12 -28.13 -20.24
C GLU A 40 -2.32 -28.65 -21.02
N GLY A 41 -3.01 -27.77 -21.79
CA GLY A 41 -4.26 -28.13 -22.46
C GLY A 41 -5.39 -28.49 -21.50
N GLY A 42 -5.26 -28.03 -20.24
CA GLY A 42 -6.04 -28.50 -19.08
C GLY A 42 -7.49 -28.03 -19.05
N PRO A 43 -8.24 -28.38 -17.98
CA PRO A 43 -9.67 -28.09 -17.84
C PRO A 43 -9.90 -26.61 -17.56
N VAL A 44 -10.02 -25.81 -18.63
CA VAL A 44 -10.10 -24.34 -18.60
C VAL A 44 -11.21 -23.83 -17.69
N LEU A 45 -12.45 -24.38 -17.80
CA LEU A 45 -13.58 -23.98 -16.97
C LEU A 45 -13.39 -24.32 -15.48
N ALA A 46 -12.81 -25.48 -15.19
CA ALA A 46 -12.51 -25.87 -13.82
C ALA A 46 -11.41 -24.98 -13.21
N SER A 47 -10.34 -24.68 -13.98
CA SER A 47 -9.30 -23.74 -13.54
C SER A 47 -9.87 -22.35 -13.25
N TYR A 48 -10.84 -21.89 -14.06
CA TYR A 48 -11.50 -20.62 -13.81
C TYR A 48 -12.39 -20.66 -12.58
N THR A 49 -13.31 -21.62 -12.51
CA THR A 49 -14.34 -21.62 -11.46
C THR A 49 -13.86 -22.16 -10.12
N GLN A 50 -12.95 -23.15 -10.11
CA GLN A 50 -12.52 -23.81 -8.88
C GLN A 50 -11.15 -23.32 -8.37
N VAL A 51 -10.28 -22.81 -9.23
CA VAL A 51 -8.98 -22.28 -8.80
C VAL A 51 -9.02 -20.76 -8.75
N PHE A 52 -9.24 -20.12 -9.90
CA PHE A 52 -9.24 -18.66 -10.01
C PHE A 52 -10.29 -18.01 -9.08
N MET A 53 -11.56 -18.41 -9.23
CA MET A 53 -12.66 -17.79 -8.46
C MET A 53 -12.60 -18.11 -6.97
N THR A 54 -12.14 -19.30 -6.59
CA THR A 54 -11.97 -19.66 -5.17
C THR A 54 -10.91 -18.77 -4.51
N ALA A 55 -9.76 -18.59 -5.14
CA ALA A 55 -8.70 -17.72 -4.62
C ALA A 55 -9.12 -16.24 -4.62
N THR A 56 -9.80 -15.79 -5.69
CA THR A 56 -10.38 -14.42 -5.76
C THR A 56 -11.38 -14.19 -4.64
N GLY A 57 -12.31 -15.13 -4.43
CA GLY A 57 -13.32 -15.06 -3.36
C GLY A 57 -12.70 -15.07 -1.97
N GLY A 58 -11.73 -15.94 -1.73
CA GLY A 58 -11.00 -16.02 -0.46
C GLY A 58 -10.33 -14.68 -0.09
N PHE A 59 -9.67 -14.04 -1.05
CA PHE A 59 -9.07 -12.73 -0.84
C PHE A 59 -10.12 -11.65 -0.49
N ILE A 60 -11.25 -11.63 -1.20
CA ILE A 60 -12.34 -10.68 -0.91
C ILE A 60 -12.88 -10.91 0.49
N VAL A 61 -13.19 -12.15 0.87
CA VAL A 61 -13.71 -12.49 2.21
C VAL A 61 -12.77 -12.00 3.30
N GLN A 62 -11.46 -12.16 3.11
CA GLN A 62 -10.45 -11.82 4.11
C GLN A 62 -10.21 -10.32 4.25
N TYR A 63 -10.16 -9.58 3.13
CA TYR A 63 -9.66 -8.19 3.12
C TYR A 63 -10.70 -7.13 2.78
N PHE A 64 -11.91 -7.49 2.35
CA PHE A 64 -12.94 -6.51 1.99
C PHE A 64 -13.24 -5.51 3.11
N PRO A 65 -13.37 -5.91 4.40
CA PRO A 65 -13.61 -4.96 5.47
C PRO A 65 -12.53 -3.87 5.57
N LEU A 66 -11.26 -4.21 5.34
CA LEU A 66 -10.16 -3.25 5.40
C LEU A 66 -10.21 -2.26 4.23
N PHE A 67 -10.45 -2.75 3.01
CA PHE A 67 -10.60 -1.88 1.84
C PHE A 67 -11.80 -0.95 2.00
N LEU A 68 -12.94 -1.48 2.45
CA LEU A 68 -14.17 -0.73 2.67
C LEU A 68 -13.97 0.38 3.71
N LEU A 69 -13.52 0.01 4.91
CA LEU A 69 -13.38 0.95 6.01
C LEU A 69 -12.29 1.99 5.74
N GLY A 70 -11.18 1.60 5.11
CA GLY A 70 -10.14 2.53 4.70
C GLY A 70 -10.62 3.55 3.67
N ALA A 71 -11.39 3.12 2.67
CA ALA A 71 -11.97 4.01 1.65
C ALA A 71 -13.02 4.95 2.25
N VAL A 72 -13.92 4.41 3.10
CA VAL A 72 -14.95 5.20 3.80
C VAL A 72 -14.30 6.22 4.73
N PHE A 73 -13.32 5.82 5.54
CA PHE A 73 -12.59 6.73 6.41
C PHE A 73 -11.92 7.86 5.63
N GLY A 74 -11.23 7.53 4.54
CA GLY A 74 -10.61 8.52 3.65
C GLY A 74 -11.63 9.49 3.07
N LYS A 75 -12.78 8.98 2.60
CA LYS A 75 -13.86 9.81 2.05
C LYS A 75 -14.52 10.73 3.08
N LEU A 76 -14.71 10.24 4.31
CA LEU A 76 -15.18 11.05 5.43
C LEU A 76 -14.19 12.16 5.82
N MET A 77 -12.88 11.86 5.83
CA MET A 77 -11.81 12.84 6.06
C MET A 77 -11.80 13.96 5.01
N GLU A 78 -12.05 13.59 3.74
CA GLU A 78 -12.21 14.54 2.63
C GLU A 78 -13.46 15.38 2.80
N ALA A 79 -14.63 14.74 2.91
CA ALA A 79 -15.94 15.41 2.97
C ALA A 79 -16.12 16.31 4.19
N SER A 80 -15.49 15.98 5.33
CA SER A 80 -15.49 16.83 6.53
C SER A 80 -14.56 18.06 6.43
N GLY A 81 -13.69 18.12 5.40
CA GLY A 81 -12.62 19.11 5.30
C GLY A 81 -11.41 18.84 6.22
N SER A 82 -11.46 17.77 7.01
CA SER A 82 -10.41 17.45 7.99
C SER A 82 -9.05 17.21 7.33
N ALA A 83 -9.01 16.52 6.19
CA ALA A 83 -7.78 16.26 5.44
C ALA A 83 -7.07 17.57 5.04
N ARG A 84 -7.85 18.56 4.56
CA ARG A 84 -7.34 19.88 4.16
C ARG A 84 -6.83 20.68 5.36
N VAL A 85 -7.58 20.72 6.45
CA VAL A 85 -7.18 21.44 7.68
C VAL A 85 -5.89 20.88 8.26
N LEU A 86 -5.72 19.57 8.24
CA LEU A 86 -4.47 18.92 8.66
C LEU A 86 -3.29 19.33 7.76
N ALA A 87 -3.50 19.31 6.44
CA ALA A 87 -2.48 19.72 5.50
C ALA A 87 -2.06 21.17 5.72
N ASP A 88 -3.02 22.08 5.80
CA ASP A 88 -2.77 23.50 6.10
C ASP A 88 -2.05 23.70 7.45
N GLY A 89 -2.49 22.99 8.49
CA GLY A 89 -1.92 23.10 9.83
C GLY A 89 -0.45 22.65 9.92
N ILE A 90 -0.08 21.59 9.22
CA ILE A 90 1.30 21.09 9.16
C ILE A 90 2.18 22.05 8.35
N ILE A 91 1.69 22.46 7.18
CA ILE A 91 2.42 23.34 6.26
C ILE A 91 2.67 24.72 6.87
N HIS A 92 1.66 25.30 7.52
CA HIS A 92 1.82 26.60 8.17
C HIS A 92 2.83 26.58 9.32
N ARG A 93 2.93 25.47 10.08
CA ARG A 93 3.88 25.34 11.19
C ARG A 93 5.33 25.20 10.72
N LEU A 94 5.57 24.53 9.60
CA LEU A 94 6.92 24.30 9.05
C LEU A 94 7.40 25.46 8.18
N GLY A 95 6.46 26.19 7.56
CA GLY A 95 6.73 27.39 6.76
C GLY A 95 7.40 27.12 5.41
N ALA A 96 7.55 28.17 4.61
CA ALA A 96 8.13 28.09 3.25
C ALA A 96 9.60 27.65 3.22
N ALA A 97 10.38 27.95 4.27
CA ALA A 97 11.77 27.55 4.36
C ALA A 97 11.99 26.02 4.39
N ARG A 98 10.95 25.24 4.75
CA ARG A 98 10.97 23.78 4.80
C ARG A 98 9.85 23.17 3.96
N ALA A 99 9.52 23.78 2.84
CA ALA A 99 8.37 23.44 2.02
C ALA A 99 8.36 21.97 1.58
N ILE A 100 9.49 21.43 1.11
CA ILE A 100 9.61 20.03 0.70
C ILE A 100 9.30 19.11 1.87
N LEU A 101 9.93 19.33 3.02
CA LEU A 101 9.69 18.50 4.22
C LEU A 101 8.25 18.62 4.71
N ALA A 102 7.66 19.81 4.64
CA ALA A 102 6.28 20.05 5.04
C ALA A 102 5.28 19.22 4.22
N VAL A 103 5.46 19.17 2.90
CA VAL A 103 4.64 18.35 2.00
C VAL A 103 4.82 16.86 2.30
N ILE A 104 6.07 16.40 2.45
CA ILE A 104 6.36 14.99 2.79
C ILE A 104 5.68 14.59 4.10
N LEU A 105 5.87 15.36 5.17
CA LEU A 105 5.31 15.04 6.49
C LEU A 105 3.79 15.13 6.52
N CYS A 106 3.21 16.09 5.80
CA CYS A 106 1.77 16.19 5.64
C CYS A 106 1.20 14.90 5.03
N CYS A 107 1.75 14.47 3.89
CA CYS A 107 1.36 13.22 3.24
C CYS A 107 1.59 12.01 4.15
N ALA A 108 2.73 11.98 4.85
CA ALA A 108 3.08 10.88 5.76
C ALA A 108 2.09 10.73 6.92
N VAL A 109 1.76 11.82 7.59
CA VAL A 109 0.81 11.81 8.73
C VAL A 109 -0.57 11.34 8.28
N MET A 110 -1.07 11.85 7.16
CA MET A 110 -2.39 11.48 6.64
C MET A 110 -2.42 10.00 6.21
N THR A 111 -1.44 9.55 5.44
CA THR A 111 -1.38 8.17 4.96
C THR A 111 -1.18 7.17 6.10
N TYR A 112 -0.31 7.48 7.07
CA TYR A 112 -0.11 6.65 8.25
C TYR A 112 -1.39 6.53 9.11
N GLY A 113 -2.21 7.57 9.14
CA GLY A 113 -3.52 7.56 9.78
C GLY A 113 -4.61 6.84 8.98
N GLY A 114 -4.31 6.22 7.84
CA GLY A 114 -5.26 5.43 7.06
C GLY A 114 -5.99 6.20 5.95
N VAL A 115 -5.63 7.45 5.69
CA VAL A 115 -6.20 8.19 4.55
C VAL A 115 -5.62 7.65 3.24
N SER A 116 -6.49 7.34 2.28
CA SER A 116 -6.11 6.86 0.96
C SER A 116 -5.11 7.81 0.28
N LEU A 117 -4.10 7.24 -0.36
CA LEU A 117 -3.07 7.99 -1.10
C LEU A 117 -3.66 8.96 -2.15
N PHE A 118 -4.79 8.62 -2.78
CA PHE A 118 -5.47 9.48 -3.74
C PHE A 118 -6.09 10.70 -3.07
N VAL A 119 -6.78 10.49 -1.95
CA VAL A 119 -7.34 11.59 -1.13
C VAL A 119 -6.22 12.49 -0.63
N VAL A 120 -5.11 11.91 -0.16
CA VAL A 120 -3.92 12.68 0.27
C VAL A 120 -3.39 13.53 -0.89
N ALA A 121 -3.22 12.95 -2.08
CA ALA A 121 -2.69 13.68 -3.24
C ALA A 121 -3.60 14.85 -3.65
N PHE A 122 -4.92 14.63 -3.72
CA PHE A 122 -5.90 15.69 -4.03
C PHE A 122 -5.93 16.79 -2.98
N ALA A 123 -5.90 16.44 -1.69
CA ALA A 123 -5.96 17.42 -0.61
C ALA A 123 -4.67 18.25 -0.49
N VAL A 124 -3.52 17.62 -0.69
CA VAL A 124 -2.21 18.25 -0.45
C VAL A 124 -1.71 19.03 -1.66
N TYR A 125 -2.01 18.58 -2.89
CA TYR A 125 -1.44 19.21 -4.09
C TYR A 125 -1.71 20.72 -4.21
N PRO A 126 -2.94 21.23 -4.05
CA PRO A 126 -3.21 22.68 -4.16
C PRO A 126 -2.40 23.49 -3.16
N ILE A 127 -2.28 22.98 -1.92
CA ILE A 127 -1.53 23.63 -0.84
C ILE A 127 -0.04 23.57 -1.11
N ALA A 128 0.46 22.42 -1.58
CA ALA A 128 1.86 22.22 -1.96
C ALA A 128 2.24 23.15 -3.12
N ALA A 129 1.39 23.29 -4.13
CA ALA A 129 1.61 24.19 -5.26
C ALA A 129 1.73 25.65 -4.80
N ALA A 130 0.83 26.13 -3.95
CA ALA A 130 0.90 27.48 -3.38
C ALA A 130 2.17 27.70 -2.54
N LEU A 131 2.54 26.67 -1.73
CA LEU A 131 3.73 26.71 -0.88
C LEU A 131 5.02 26.73 -1.73
N PHE A 132 5.11 25.90 -2.78
CA PHE A 132 6.28 25.84 -3.66
C PHE A 132 6.44 27.12 -4.48
N ARG A 133 5.35 27.74 -4.94
CA ARG A 133 5.39 29.09 -5.55
C ARG A 133 5.96 30.13 -4.59
N LYS A 134 5.47 30.15 -3.35
CA LYS A 134 5.94 31.09 -2.32
C LYS A 134 7.41 30.84 -1.93
N ALA A 135 7.86 29.59 -1.98
CA ALA A 135 9.22 29.17 -1.65
C ALA A 135 10.19 29.23 -2.86
N GLU A 136 9.70 29.64 -4.04
CA GLU A 136 10.45 29.65 -5.31
C GLU A 136 11.05 28.26 -5.65
N LEU A 137 10.30 27.17 -5.36
CA LEU A 137 10.74 25.81 -5.63
C LEU A 137 10.10 25.26 -6.92
N PRO A 138 10.82 24.40 -7.67
CA PRO A 138 10.33 23.81 -8.90
C PRO A 138 9.10 22.91 -8.68
N LYS A 139 8.01 23.15 -9.43
CA LYS A 139 6.78 22.37 -9.42
C LYS A 139 7.02 20.89 -9.62
N VAL A 140 7.95 20.52 -10.50
CA VAL A 140 8.26 19.13 -10.88
C VAL A 140 8.66 18.24 -9.70
N LEU A 141 9.02 18.83 -8.54
CA LEU A 141 9.37 18.09 -7.32
C LEU A 141 8.14 17.77 -6.45
N ILE A 142 6.98 18.41 -6.66
CA ILE A 142 5.78 18.18 -5.85
C ILE A 142 5.33 16.71 -5.92
N PRO A 143 5.21 16.06 -7.10
CA PRO A 143 4.81 14.66 -7.16
C PRO A 143 5.75 13.73 -6.40
N ALA A 144 7.06 13.97 -6.46
CA ALA A 144 8.04 13.18 -5.73
C ALA A 144 7.97 13.40 -4.21
N ALA A 145 7.68 14.62 -3.74
CA ALA A 145 7.46 14.90 -2.32
C ALA A 145 6.19 14.20 -1.79
N ILE A 146 5.09 14.23 -2.56
CA ILE A 146 3.86 13.51 -2.24
C ILE A 146 4.11 11.98 -2.25
N ALA A 147 4.80 11.47 -3.28
CA ALA A 147 5.11 10.05 -3.39
C ALA A 147 5.96 9.56 -2.21
N LEU A 148 6.98 10.31 -1.80
CA LEU A 148 7.81 9.95 -0.64
C LEU A 148 6.97 9.86 0.64
N GLY A 149 6.05 10.79 0.86
CA GLY A 149 5.19 10.79 2.06
C GLY A 149 4.08 9.75 2.04
N ALA A 150 3.47 9.48 0.88
CA ALA A 150 2.25 8.68 0.79
C ALA A 150 2.43 7.29 0.18
N PHE A 151 3.47 7.02 -0.63
CA PHE A 151 3.62 5.76 -1.37
C PHE A 151 4.70 4.83 -0.80
N THR A 152 5.55 5.30 0.14
CA THR A 152 6.74 4.58 0.56
C THR A 152 6.65 4.11 2.01
N PHE A 153 7.48 4.65 2.89
CA PHE A 153 7.69 4.18 4.26
C PHE A 153 6.41 4.13 5.12
N THR A 154 5.47 5.00 4.87
CA THR A 154 4.20 5.07 5.63
C THR A 154 3.29 3.87 5.41
N MET A 155 3.36 3.25 4.25
CA MET A 155 2.53 2.10 3.89
C MET A 155 3.25 0.77 4.15
N THR A 156 4.58 0.73 4.02
CA THR A 156 5.34 -0.52 3.96
C THR A 156 6.28 -0.74 5.14
N ALA A 157 6.87 0.34 5.69
CA ALA A 157 7.92 0.22 6.71
C ALA A 157 7.42 0.50 8.12
N LEU A 158 6.60 1.55 8.34
CA LEU A 158 6.20 1.95 9.68
C LEU A 158 5.27 0.91 10.32
N PRO A 159 5.54 0.53 11.60
CA PRO A 159 4.68 -0.39 12.34
C PRO A 159 3.35 0.27 12.67
N GLY A 160 2.28 -0.53 12.75
CA GLY A 160 0.95 -0.05 13.16
C GLY A 160 0.15 0.66 12.07
N THR A 161 0.70 0.86 10.87
CA THR A 161 -0.07 1.44 9.76
C THR A 161 -1.24 0.51 9.37
N PRO A 162 -2.46 1.06 9.18
CA PRO A 162 -3.61 0.28 8.70
C PRO A 162 -3.55 0.03 7.18
N ALA A 163 -2.46 0.40 6.52
CA ALA A 163 -2.28 0.19 5.10
C ALA A 163 -2.35 -1.29 4.71
N ILE A 164 -2.98 -1.58 3.58
CA ILE A 164 -3.19 -2.95 3.10
C ILE A 164 -1.87 -3.70 2.88
N GLN A 165 -0.78 -3.01 2.54
CA GLN A 165 0.55 -3.57 2.39
C GLN A 165 1.11 -4.12 3.71
N ASN A 166 0.69 -3.56 4.84
CA ASN A 166 1.03 -4.06 6.17
C ASN A 166 0.03 -5.11 6.67
N ALA A 167 -1.17 -5.18 6.08
CA ALA A 167 -2.23 -6.11 6.48
C ALA A 167 -2.12 -7.48 5.78
N ILE A 168 -1.77 -7.50 4.50
CA ILE A 168 -1.72 -8.74 3.71
C ILE A 168 -0.78 -9.81 4.29
N PRO A 169 0.43 -9.51 4.80
CA PRO A 169 1.33 -10.53 5.34
C PRO A 169 0.85 -11.16 6.66
N MET A 170 -0.04 -10.48 7.41
CA MET A 170 -0.42 -10.90 8.76
C MET A 170 -0.95 -12.34 8.84
N PRO A 171 -1.94 -12.76 8.05
CA PRO A 171 -2.47 -14.13 8.14
C PRO A 171 -1.50 -15.18 7.63
N TYR A 172 -0.59 -14.85 6.72
CA TYR A 172 0.41 -15.79 6.22
C TYR A 172 1.52 -16.09 7.23
N PHE A 173 1.89 -15.10 8.03
CA PHE A 173 2.98 -15.21 8.99
C PHE A 173 2.52 -15.19 10.46
N GLY A 174 1.21 -15.20 10.74
CA GLY A 174 0.68 -15.17 12.09
C GLY A 174 1.12 -13.90 12.87
N THR A 175 1.16 -12.75 12.20
CA THR A 175 1.72 -11.51 12.76
C THR A 175 0.66 -10.43 12.94
N THR A 176 1.07 -9.27 13.44
CA THR A 176 0.23 -8.09 13.66
C THR A 176 0.75 -6.90 12.84
N PRO A 177 0.02 -5.78 12.77
CA PRO A 177 0.51 -4.56 12.11
C PRO A 177 1.84 -4.05 12.67
N TYR A 178 2.23 -4.51 13.86
CA TYR A 178 3.44 -4.10 14.57
C TYR A 178 4.63 -5.06 14.39
N ALA A 179 4.61 -5.91 13.36
CA ALA A 179 5.71 -6.82 13.07
C ALA A 179 7.05 -6.09 12.89
N ALA A 180 8.12 -6.57 13.57
CA ALA A 180 9.47 -6.01 13.54
C ALA A 180 9.52 -4.47 13.65
N PRO A 181 9.02 -3.88 14.76
CA PRO A 181 8.77 -2.45 14.85
C PRO A 181 10.04 -1.61 14.79
N GLY A 182 11.11 -2.02 15.44
CA GLY A 182 12.38 -1.31 15.45
C GLY A 182 13.01 -1.26 14.05
N LEU A 183 13.06 -2.40 13.36
CA LEU A 183 13.54 -2.48 11.98
C LEU A 183 12.66 -1.65 11.04
N GLY A 184 11.34 -1.68 11.24
CA GLY A 184 10.39 -0.89 10.45
C GLY A 184 10.64 0.63 10.60
N ILE A 185 10.85 1.10 11.84
CA ILE A 185 11.15 2.51 12.13
C ILE A 185 12.50 2.92 11.49
N LEU A 186 13.54 2.10 11.65
CA LEU A 186 14.86 2.41 11.08
C LEU A 186 14.80 2.46 9.54
N THR A 187 14.12 1.50 8.92
CA THR A 187 13.92 1.46 7.47
C THR A 187 13.11 2.67 6.99
N GLY A 188 12.03 3.00 7.69
CA GLY A 188 11.20 4.16 7.39
C GLY A 188 11.95 5.48 7.54
N ALA A 189 12.75 5.62 8.60
CA ALA A 189 13.61 6.78 8.80
C ALA A 189 14.67 6.92 7.70
N ALA A 190 15.27 5.81 7.26
CA ALA A 190 16.22 5.82 6.14
C ALA A 190 15.54 6.28 4.85
N MET A 191 14.34 5.77 4.52
CA MET A 191 13.58 6.22 3.35
C MET A 191 13.26 7.72 3.42
N LEU A 192 12.75 8.19 4.56
CA LEU A 192 12.40 9.60 4.77
C LEU A 192 13.64 10.50 4.61
N LEU A 193 14.73 10.18 5.30
CA LEU A 193 15.94 11.02 5.32
C LEU A 193 16.62 11.06 3.94
N LEU A 194 16.83 9.90 3.32
CA LEU A 194 17.46 9.82 2.00
C LEU A 194 16.59 10.49 0.93
N GLY A 195 15.28 10.30 0.97
CA GLY A 195 14.34 10.91 0.03
C GLY A 195 14.26 12.42 0.20
N TRP A 196 14.18 12.91 1.44
CA TRP A 196 14.21 14.34 1.72
C TRP A 196 15.53 15.00 1.27
N LEU A 197 16.68 14.41 1.62
CA LEU A 197 17.99 14.90 1.20
C LEU A 197 18.14 14.92 -0.32
N TRP A 198 17.62 13.91 -1.02
CA TRP A 198 17.58 13.88 -2.47
C TRP A 198 16.79 15.06 -3.02
N LEU A 199 15.56 15.28 -2.55
CA LEU A 199 14.69 16.35 -3.04
C LEU A 199 15.27 17.74 -2.74
N GLU A 200 15.85 17.96 -1.57
CA GLU A 200 16.56 19.21 -1.24
C GLU A 200 17.77 19.46 -2.14
N ARG A 201 18.57 18.42 -2.40
CA ARG A 201 19.68 18.50 -3.36
C ARG A 201 19.16 18.79 -4.76
N ARG A 202 18.08 18.12 -5.16
CA ARG A 202 17.49 18.25 -6.48
C ARG A 202 16.92 19.65 -6.72
N ALA A 203 16.25 20.23 -5.72
CA ALA A 203 15.78 21.61 -5.77
C ALA A 203 16.92 22.60 -6.01
N ARG A 204 18.03 22.44 -5.30
CA ARG A 204 19.24 23.30 -5.51
C ARG A 204 19.84 23.13 -6.91
N MET A 205 19.80 21.92 -7.49
CA MET A 205 20.34 21.66 -8.84
C MET A 205 19.46 22.23 -9.95
N LEU A 206 18.15 22.28 -9.74
CA LEU A 206 17.20 22.86 -10.71
C LEU A 206 17.18 24.38 -10.67
N GLY A 207 17.63 24.97 -9.56
CA GLY A 207 17.61 26.42 -9.34
C GLY A 207 16.26 26.92 -8.81
N PRO A 208 16.18 28.22 -8.46
CA PRO A 208 14.97 28.85 -7.97
C PRO A 208 13.95 29.04 -9.10
N GLY A 209 12.66 28.99 -8.74
CA GLY A 209 11.53 29.23 -9.63
C GLY A 209 10.57 28.04 -9.71
N TYR A 210 9.28 28.36 -9.77
CA TYR A 210 8.22 27.34 -9.85
C TYR A 210 8.15 26.68 -11.25
N GLY A 211 8.61 27.39 -12.28
CA GLY A 211 8.50 27.03 -13.70
C GLY A 211 7.29 27.68 -14.39
N ASP A 212 7.32 27.74 -15.72
CA ASP A 212 6.23 28.28 -16.56
C ASP A 212 5.11 27.22 -16.67
N HIS A 213 4.35 27.06 -15.61
CA HIS A 213 3.18 26.20 -15.59
C HIS A 213 1.94 27.08 -15.38
N ASP A 214 1.08 27.16 -16.40
CA ASP A 214 -0.23 27.83 -16.38
C ASP A 214 -1.22 27.01 -15.53
N ASP A 215 -0.94 26.85 -14.26
CA ASP A 215 -1.84 26.16 -13.37
C ASP A 215 -2.76 27.17 -12.67
N GLU A 216 -3.99 27.20 -13.09
CA GLU A 216 -5.06 27.43 -12.11
C GLU A 216 -5.09 26.20 -11.20
N ALA A 217 -4.47 26.29 -10.02
CA ALA A 217 -4.69 25.29 -8.99
C ALA A 217 -6.21 25.14 -8.84
N PRO A 218 -6.78 23.91 -8.88
CA PRO A 218 -8.20 23.75 -8.72
C PRO A 218 -8.61 24.55 -7.49
N GLU A 219 -9.43 25.58 -7.68
CA GLU A 219 -10.00 26.32 -6.56
C GLU A 219 -10.71 25.28 -5.73
N ALA A 220 -10.18 25.03 -4.55
CA ALA A 220 -10.84 24.13 -3.63
C ALA A 220 -12.17 24.74 -3.31
N GLU A 221 -13.26 24.11 -3.77
CA GLU A 221 -14.61 24.50 -3.46
C GLU A 221 -14.68 24.88 -1.98
N ALA A 222 -15.16 26.09 -1.70
CA ALA A 222 -15.31 26.62 -0.36
C ALA A 222 -16.38 25.80 0.35
N MET A 223 -16.00 24.68 0.92
CA MET A 223 -16.80 24.00 1.94
C MET A 223 -16.92 24.98 3.11
N GLY A 224 -18.11 25.09 3.69
CA GLY A 224 -18.41 25.99 4.82
C GLY A 224 -17.33 26.05 5.89
N ASP A 225 -17.58 26.59 7.07
CA ASP A 225 -16.56 26.77 8.12
C ASP A 225 -15.73 25.49 8.35
N PRO A 226 -14.40 25.50 8.16
CA PRO A 226 -13.57 24.32 8.33
C PRO A 226 -13.55 23.85 9.81
N PRO A 227 -13.32 22.55 10.09
CA PRO A 227 -13.15 22.08 11.45
C PRO A 227 -11.90 22.70 12.12
N SER A 228 -11.86 22.75 13.45
CA SER A 228 -10.61 23.09 14.14
C SER A 228 -9.54 22.03 13.89
N LEU A 229 -8.27 22.39 13.98
CA LEU A 229 -7.15 21.44 13.78
C LEU A 229 -7.23 20.24 14.72
N VAL A 230 -7.71 20.44 15.95
CA VAL A 230 -7.87 19.33 16.93
C VAL A 230 -8.96 18.37 16.46
N VAL A 231 -10.11 18.87 16.03
CA VAL A 231 -11.22 18.06 15.50
C VAL A 231 -10.80 17.30 14.25
N ALA A 232 -9.98 17.92 13.39
CA ALA A 232 -9.46 17.29 12.20
C ALA A 232 -8.42 16.18 12.49
N ALA A 233 -7.57 16.39 13.52
CA ALA A 233 -6.49 15.46 13.86
C ALA A 233 -6.96 14.28 14.74
N LEU A 234 -7.99 14.47 15.55
CA LEU A 234 -8.43 13.48 16.53
C LEU A 234 -8.80 12.12 15.91
N PRO A 235 -9.58 12.03 14.83
CA PRO A 235 -9.91 10.75 14.20
C PRO A 235 -8.67 9.98 13.73
N LEU A 236 -7.69 10.69 13.16
CA LEU A 236 -6.41 10.12 12.73
C LEU A 236 -5.61 9.55 13.92
N GLY A 237 -5.51 10.34 14.98
CA GLY A 237 -4.86 9.90 16.23
C GLY A 237 -5.57 8.69 16.83
N LEU A 238 -6.91 8.65 16.77
CA LEU A 238 -7.70 7.51 17.24
C LEU A 238 -7.42 6.23 16.45
N VAL A 239 -7.25 6.27 15.13
CA VAL A 239 -6.87 5.07 14.35
C VAL A 239 -5.61 4.45 14.94
N ILE A 240 -4.58 5.25 15.20
CA ILE A 240 -3.29 4.79 15.72
C ILE A 240 -3.44 4.22 17.14
N VAL A 241 -4.05 4.98 18.03
CA VAL A 241 -4.19 4.61 19.45
C VAL A 241 -5.10 3.39 19.60
N LEU A 242 -6.23 3.36 18.91
CA LEU A 242 -7.15 2.23 18.97
C LEU A 242 -6.55 0.97 18.33
N ASN A 243 -5.85 1.08 17.20
CA ASN A 243 -5.17 -0.07 16.61
C ASN A 243 -4.15 -0.68 17.58
N LEU A 244 -3.36 0.15 18.27
CA LEU A 244 -2.43 -0.30 19.31
C LEU A 244 -3.19 -0.93 20.49
N ALA A 245 -4.23 -0.24 20.98
CA ALA A 245 -5.01 -0.72 22.12
C ALA A 245 -5.70 -2.07 21.83
N PHE A 246 -6.31 -2.22 20.67
CA PHE A 246 -6.94 -3.47 20.27
C PHE A 246 -5.93 -4.59 20.05
N THR A 247 -4.78 -4.30 19.42
CA THR A 247 -3.75 -5.32 19.18
C THR A 247 -3.14 -5.89 20.46
N PHE A 248 -2.83 -5.04 21.45
CA PHE A 248 -2.03 -5.47 22.59
C PHE A 248 -2.82 -5.65 23.89
N PHE A 249 -3.98 -5.01 24.01
CA PHE A 249 -4.69 -4.99 25.29
C PHE A 249 -6.12 -5.53 25.20
N ILE A 250 -6.91 -5.08 24.21
CA ILE A 250 -8.35 -5.38 24.18
C ILE A 250 -8.61 -6.78 23.63
N ILE A 251 -8.16 -7.09 22.41
CA ILE A 251 -8.42 -8.39 21.78
C ILE A 251 -7.81 -9.55 22.59
N PRO A 252 -6.56 -9.47 23.09
CA PRO A 252 -6.00 -10.55 23.90
C PRO A 252 -6.75 -10.79 25.22
N ALA A 253 -7.51 -9.82 25.72
CA ALA A 253 -8.31 -9.95 26.95
C ALA A 253 -9.72 -10.52 26.70
N LEU A 254 -10.15 -10.70 25.45
CA LEU A 254 -11.45 -11.26 25.12
C LEU A 254 -11.44 -12.78 25.26
N ASP A 255 -12.54 -13.35 25.73
CA ASP A 255 -12.78 -14.79 25.59
C ASP A 255 -13.14 -15.11 24.13
N THR A 256 -12.24 -15.76 23.45
CA THR A 256 -12.35 -16.08 22.01
C THR A 256 -12.44 -17.59 21.74
N ALA A 257 -12.70 -18.42 22.78
CA ALA A 257 -12.83 -19.86 22.65
C ALA A 257 -13.89 -20.30 21.61
N TYR A 258 -14.88 -19.44 21.34
CA TYR A 258 -15.89 -19.69 20.31
C TYR A 258 -15.32 -19.80 18.88
N LEU A 259 -14.15 -19.22 18.62
CA LEU A 259 -13.51 -19.25 17.27
C LEU A 259 -13.14 -20.67 16.82
N ALA A 260 -12.91 -21.59 17.77
CA ALA A 260 -12.65 -22.99 17.47
C ALA A 260 -13.86 -23.76 16.95
N ARG A 261 -15.06 -23.14 16.89
CA ARG A 261 -16.28 -23.79 16.36
C ARG A 261 -16.30 -23.76 14.83
N PRO A 262 -16.89 -24.78 14.17
CA PRO A 262 -16.98 -24.86 12.70
C PRO A 262 -17.62 -23.64 12.03
N GLU A 263 -18.63 -23.03 12.69
CA GLU A 263 -19.31 -21.82 12.19
C GLU A 263 -18.41 -20.59 12.05
N TYR A 264 -17.27 -20.58 12.78
CA TYR A 264 -16.27 -19.50 12.72
C TYR A 264 -14.97 -19.92 12.01
N GLY A 265 -14.97 -21.10 11.36
CA GLY A 265 -13.85 -21.58 10.54
C GLY A 265 -12.73 -22.26 11.33
N GLU A 266 -13.03 -22.75 12.58
CA GLU A 266 -12.06 -23.49 13.42
C GLU A 266 -10.70 -22.76 13.55
N THR A 267 -10.75 -21.46 13.79
CA THR A 267 -9.60 -20.56 13.83
C THR A 267 -9.25 -20.13 15.27
N ASP A 268 -8.22 -19.35 15.42
CA ASP A 268 -7.77 -18.75 16.68
C ASP A 268 -7.66 -17.22 16.60
N VAL A 269 -7.59 -16.58 17.77
CA VAL A 269 -7.52 -15.13 17.86
C VAL A 269 -6.18 -14.58 17.36
N ASP A 270 -5.11 -15.32 17.44
CA ASP A 270 -3.78 -14.83 17.06
C ASP A 270 -3.68 -14.62 15.54
N SER A 271 -4.33 -15.49 14.75
CA SER A 271 -4.44 -15.35 13.29
C SER A 271 -5.31 -14.16 12.87
N LEU A 272 -6.32 -13.79 13.68
CA LEU A 272 -7.28 -12.73 13.35
C LEU A 272 -6.95 -11.39 14.00
N ARG A 273 -6.14 -11.38 15.06
CA ARG A 273 -5.86 -10.20 15.90
C ARG A 273 -5.43 -8.97 15.10
N GLY A 274 -4.56 -9.15 14.12
CA GLY A 274 -4.08 -8.05 13.29
C GLY A 274 -5.18 -7.41 12.44
N VAL A 275 -5.99 -8.22 11.79
CA VAL A 275 -7.11 -7.75 10.94
C VAL A 275 -8.20 -7.12 11.80
N TRP A 276 -8.58 -7.77 12.91
CA TRP A 276 -9.61 -7.28 13.81
C TRP A 276 -9.24 -5.94 14.45
N SER A 277 -7.97 -5.75 14.83
CA SER A 277 -7.53 -4.48 15.42
C SER A 277 -7.67 -3.30 14.44
N ILE A 278 -7.35 -3.51 13.16
CA ILE A 278 -7.51 -2.48 12.13
C ILE A 278 -9.00 -2.21 11.86
N ILE A 279 -9.83 -3.23 11.75
CA ILE A 279 -11.29 -3.10 11.54
C ILE A 279 -11.90 -2.28 12.68
N ALA A 280 -11.63 -2.65 13.94
CA ALA A 280 -12.15 -1.96 15.11
C ALA A 280 -11.67 -0.49 15.17
N ALA A 281 -10.38 -0.26 14.93
CA ALA A 281 -9.79 1.08 14.94
C ALA A 281 -10.40 1.99 13.87
N LEU A 282 -10.51 1.51 12.62
CA LEU A 282 -11.09 2.30 11.53
C LEU A 282 -12.58 2.54 11.73
N THR A 283 -13.34 1.54 12.22
CA THR A 283 -14.77 1.69 12.49
C THR A 283 -15.02 2.75 13.56
N LEU A 284 -14.38 2.64 14.73
CA LEU A 284 -14.58 3.58 15.83
C LEU A 284 -14.08 4.97 15.48
N SER A 285 -12.96 5.07 14.75
CA SER A 285 -12.46 6.37 14.30
C SER A 285 -13.36 7.02 13.26
N SER A 286 -13.98 6.24 12.36
CA SER A 286 -14.99 6.74 11.42
C SER A 286 -16.24 7.24 12.14
N VAL A 287 -16.73 6.51 13.14
CA VAL A 287 -17.85 6.96 13.98
C VAL A 287 -17.50 8.25 14.71
N ALA A 288 -16.32 8.32 15.34
CA ALA A 288 -15.87 9.53 16.00
C ALA A 288 -15.76 10.71 15.04
N LEU A 289 -15.23 10.50 13.83
CA LEU A 289 -15.15 11.53 12.79
C LEU A 289 -16.52 12.07 12.41
N VAL A 290 -17.51 11.20 12.20
CA VAL A 290 -18.90 11.59 11.88
C VAL A 290 -19.49 12.39 13.03
N LEU A 291 -19.37 11.93 14.27
CA LEU A 291 -19.92 12.60 15.45
C LEU A 291 -19.29 13.99 15.66
N LEU A 292 -17.98 14.12 15.52
CA LEU A 292 -17.26 15.39 15.65
C LEU A 292 -17.58 16.40 14.54
N ASN A 293 -17.99 15.92 13.37
CA ASN A 293 -18.31 16.71 12.20
C ASN A 293 -19.78 16.60 11.78
N LEU A 294 -20.67 16.20 12.69
CA LEU A 294 -22.07 15.90 12.36
C LEU A 294 -22.79 17.09 11.70
N ALA A 295 -22.55 18.31 12.16
CA ALA A 295 -23.15 19.51 11.57
C ALA A 295 -22.77 19.72 10.09
N ARG A 296 -21.57 19.30 9.69
CA ARG A 296 -21.03 19.38 8.32
C ARG A 296 -21.46 18.22 7.46
N LEU A 297 -21.47 17.02 8.04
CA LEU A 297 -21.67 15.77 7.30
C LEU A 297 -23.16 15.39 7.17
N ARG A 298 -24.03 15.78 8.08
CA ARG A 298 -25.42 15.28 8.14
C ARG A 298 -26.19 15.34 6.82
N ALA A 299 -25.98 16.39 6.02
CA ALA A 299 -26.69 16.58 4.75
C ALA A 299 -26.13 15.71 3.60
N ILE A 300 -24.86 15.30 3.70
CA ILE A 300 -24.12 14.58 2.65
C ILE A 300 -23.63 13.20 3.12
N LEU A 301 -23.97 12.78 4.35
CA LEU A 301 -23.41 11.59 4.98
C LEU A 301 -23.71 10.33 4.17
N GLY A 302 -24.96 10.14 3.73
CA GLY A 302 -25.36 8.98 2.95
C GLY A 302 -24.55 8.88 1.65
N ASP A 303 -24.52 9.96 0.88
CA ASP A 303 -23.77 10.04 -0.38
C ASP A 303 -22.24 9.85 -0.16
N THR A 304 -21.70 10.40 0.94
CA THR A 304 -20.28 10.23 1.30
C THR A 304 -19.95 8.77 1.62
N LEU A 305 -20.81 8.08 2.38
CA LEU A 305 -20.63 6.66 2.71
C LEU A 305 -20.77 5.79 1.47
N ASP A 306 -21.76 6.05 0.62
CA ASP A 306 -21.98 5.29 -0.63
C ASP A 306 -20.80 5.46 -1.60
N ARG A 307 -20.29 6.68 -1.76
CA ARG A 307 -19.08 6.94 -2.57
C ARG A 307 -17.85 6.25 -1.97
N GLY A 308 -17.64 6.35 -0.66
CA GLY A 308 -16.54 5.67 0.01
C GLY A 308 -16.61 4.15 -0.18
N ALA A 309 -17.80 3.56 -0.07
CA ALA A 309 -18.01 2.14 -0.33
C ALA A 309 -17.72 1.78 -1.80
N ALA A 310 -18.24 2.56 -2.75
CA ALA A 310 -17.99 2.36 -4.17
C ALA A 310 -16.50 2.46 -4.52
N ASP A 311 -15.78 3.41 -3.95
CA ASP A 311 -14.34 3.63 -4.16
C ASP A 311 -13.48 2.43 -3.68
N SER A 312 -14.00 1.61 -2.76
CA SER A 312 -13.33 0.40 -2.29
C SER A 312 -13.37 -0.76 -3.29
N LEU A 313 -14.39 -0.81 -4.15
CA LEU A 313 -14.68 -1.98 -4.99
C LEU A 313 -13.59 -2.22 -6.05
N LYS A 314 -13.21 -1.20 -6.79
CA LYS A 314 -12.21 -1.35 -7.85
C LYS A 314 -10.84 -1.83 -7.32
N PRO A 315 -10.28 -1.26 -6.25
CA PRO A 315 -9.03 -1.74 -5.68
C PRO A 315 -9.09 -3.18 -5.20
N ILE A 316 -10.13 -3.56 -4.45
CA ILE A 316 -10.20 -4.94 -3.93
C ILE A 316 -10.40 -5.96 -5.04
N PHE A 317 -11.28 -5.72 -6.01
CA PHE A 317 -11.50 -6.66 -7.11
C PHE A 317 -10.29 -6.77 -8.04
N ASN A 318 -9.56 -5.68 -8.28
CA ASN A 318 -8.30 -5.73 -9.03
C ASN A 318 -7.26 -6.62 -8.33
N THR A 319 -7.06 -6.42 -7.01
CA THR A 319 -6.12 -7.23 -6.24
C THR A 319 -6.57 -8.69 -6.16
N ALA A 320 -7.85 -8.94 -5.88
CA ALA A 320 -8.41 -10.28 -5.83
C ALA A 320 -8.27 -11.03 -7.17
N SER A 321 -8.47 -10.35 -8.30
CA SER A 321 -8.24 -10.94 -9.63
C SER A 321 -6.78 -11.32 -9.86
N LEU A 322 -5.82 -10.52 -9.36
CA LEU A 322 -4.40 -10.87 -9.42
C LEU A 322 -4.08 -12.08 -8.53
N VAL A 323 -4.73 -12.23 -7.37
CA VAL A 323 -4.61 -13.42 -6.51
C VAL A 323 -5.13 -14.65 -7.23
N GLY A 324 -6.30 -14.55 -7.88
CA GLY A 324 -6.85 -15.61 -8.74
C GLY A 324 -5.91 -16.02 -9.88
N PHE A 325 -5.31 -15.04 -10.56
CA PHE A 325 -4.29 -15.28 -11.56
C PHE A 325 -3.08 -16.04 -10.97
N GLY A 326 -2.55 -15.57 -9.83
CA GLY A 326 -1.44 -16.21 -9.13
C GLY A 326 -1.74 -17.66 -8.77
N ALA A 327 -2.92 -17.93 -8.22
CA ALA A 327 -3.34 -19.29 -7.87
C ALA A 327 -3.39 -20.23 -9.08
N VAL A 328 -3.89 -19.75 -10.23
CA VAL A 328 -3.88 -20.55 -11.47
C VAL A 328 -2.45 -20.79 -11.95
N ILE A 329 -1.58 -19.77 -11.97
CA ILE A 329 -0.16 -19.94 -12.32
C ILE A 329 0.52 -20.94 -11.40
N ALA A 330 0.26 -20.86 -10.09
CA ALA A 330 0.83 -21.78 -9.09
C ALA A 330 0.36 -23.23 -9.27
N SER A 331 -0.82 -23.46 -9.84
CA SER A 331 -1.35 -24.79 -10.12
C SER A 331 -0.72 -25.47 -11.34
N LEU A 332 0.01 -24.73 -12.18
CA LEU A 332 0.67 -25.29 -13.37
C LEU A 332 1.94 -26.05 -12.98
N SER A 333 2.17 -27.22 -13.62
CA SER A 333 3.35 -28.07 -13.35
C SER A 333 4.68 -27.32 -13.57
N ALA A 334 4.72 -26.41 -14.53
CA ALA A 334 5.91 -25.60 -14.81
C ALA A 334 6.25 -24.59 -13.70
N PHE A 335 5.29 -24.25 -12.82
CA PHE A 335 5.53 -23.32 -11.74
C PHE A 335 6.49 -23.87 -10.68
N THR A 336 6.52 -25.17 -10.47
CA THR A 336 7.47 -25.80 -9.51
C THR A 336 8.92 -25.43 -9.81
N MET A 337 9.30 -25.41 -11.10
CA MET A 337 10.65 -25.01 -11.50
C MET A 337 10.93 -23.53 -11.24
N ILE A 338 9.93 -22.65 -11.44
CA ILE A 338 10.05 -21.22 -11.13
C ILE A 338 10.18 -21.04 -9.63
N ARG A 339 9.32 -21.71 -8.84
CA ARG A 339 9.38 -21.70 -7.38
C ARG A 339 10.75 -22.11 -6.87
N ASP A 340 11.26 -23.26 -7.32
CA ASP A 340 12.55 -23.80 -6.89
C ASP A 340 13.71 -22.86 -7.26
N TRP A 341 13.64 -22.22 -8.43
CA TRP A 341 14.62 -21.20 -8.82
C TRP A 341 14.52 -19.95 -7.94
N VAL A 342 13.32 -19.43 -7.70
CA VAL A 342 13.11 -18.24 -6.84
C VAL A 342 13.58 -18.51 -5.42
N VAL A 343 13.22 -19.67 -4.86
CA VAL A 343 13.61 -20.07 -3.50
C VAL A 343 15.14 -20.16 -3.37
N THR A 344 15.83 -20.71 -4.37
CA THR A 344 17.28 -20.85 -4.36
C THR A 344 18.05 -19.58 -4.73
N ALA A 345 17.38 -18.59 -5.34
CA ALA A 345 18.02 -17.32 -5.75
C ALA A 345 18.60 -16.50 -4.58
N GLY A 346 18.13 -16.74 -3.35
CA GLY A 346 18.61 -16.09 -2.13
C GLY A 346 19.82 -16.77 -1.48
N GLY A 347 20.29 -17.91 -2.01
CA GLY A 347 21.26 -18.75 -1.32
C GLY A 347 20.71 -19.25 0.02
N ASP A 348 21.52 -19.20 1.08
CA ASP A 348 21.13 -19.68 2.42
C ASP A 348 20.23 -18.70 3.19
N ASN A 349 19.92 -17.50 2.64
CA ASN A 349 19.09 -16.52 3.31
C ASN A 349 17.72 -16.34 2.62
N PRO A 350 16.64 -16.92 3.18
CA PRO A 350 15.29 -16.85 2.61
C PRO A 350 14.74 -15.42 2.49
N LEU A 351 15.25 -14.45 3.27
CA LEU A 351 14.83 -13.05 3.18
C LEU A 351 15.18 -12.44 1.81
N ILE A 352 16.29 -12.85 1.22
CA ILE A 352 16.74 -12.33 -0.08
C ILE A 352 15.82 -12.84 -1.19
N SER A 353 15.54 -14.14 -1.23
CA SER A 353 14.66 -14.73 -2.24
C SER A 353 13.22 -14.22 -2.09
N LEU A 354 12.73 -14.09 -0.86
CA LEU A 354 11.41 -13.49 -0.55
C LEU A 354 11.34 -12.04 -1.07
N ALA A 355 12.37 -11.25 -0.81
CA ALA A 355 12.45 -9.86 -1.27
C ALA A 355 12.47 -9.76 -2.79
N ILE A 356 13.28 -10.58 -3.47
CA ILE A 356 13.36 -10.60 -4.93
C ILE A 356 12.03 -11.02 -5.54
N GLY A 357 11.44 -12.13 -5.08
CA GLY A 357 10.17 -12.64 -5.60
C GLY A 357 9.03 -11.64 -5.44
N THR A 358 8.90 -11.07 -4.25
CA THR A 358 7.86 -10.08 -3.94
C THR A 358 8.05 -8.78 -4.74
N SER A 359 9.27 -8.26 -4.82
CA SER A 359 9.57 -7.04 -5.59
C SER A 359 9.31 -7.23 -7.09
N LEU A 360 9.72 -8.35 -7.67
CA LEU A 360 9.48 -8.65 -9.08
C LEU A 360 7.98 -8.72 -9.40
N LEU A 361 7.20 -9.43 -8.57
CA LEU A 361 5.76 -9.56 -8.77
C LEU A 361 5.04 -8.22 -8.58
N ALA A 362 5.44 -7.40 -7.60
CA ALA A 362 4.91 -6.05 -7.42
C ALA A 362 5.22 -5.16 -8.64
N GLY A 363 6.44 -5.22 -9.15
CA GLY A 363 6.85 -4.50 -10.35
C GLY A 363 6.11 -4.95 -11.61
N MET A 364 5.95 -6.25 -11.81
CA MET A 364 5.24 -6.79 -12.98
C MET A 364 3.76 -6.45 -12.98
N THR A 365 3.11 -6.49 -11.83
CA THR A 365 1.68 -6.15 -11.70
C THR A 365 1.41 -4.65 -11.63
N GLY A 366 2.44 -3.83 -11.37
CA GLY A 366 2.28 -2.40 -11.08
C GLY A 366 1.43 -2.14 -9.85
N SER A 367 1.45 -3.05 -8.88
CA SER A 367 0.62 -3.02 -7.68
C SER A 367 1.32 -3.69 -6.49
N ALA A 368 1.61 -2.94 -5.44
CA ALA A 368 2.16 -3.47 -4.21
C ALA A 368 1.30 -4.61 -3.64
N SER A 369 0.01 -4.36 -3.42
CA SER A 369 -0.91 -5.35 -2.87
C SER A 369 -1.11 -6.54 -3.78
N GLY A 370 -1.23 -6.32 -5.10
CA GLY A 370 -1.40 -7.39 -6.08
C GLY A 370 -0.18 -8.31 -6.16
N GLY A 371 1.01 -7.76 -6.32
CA GLY A 371 2.24 -8.53 -6.38
C GLY A 371 2.54 -9.29 -5.09
N MET A 372 2.35 -8.63 -3.94
CA MET A 372 2.48 -9.26 -2.62
C MET A 372 1.53 -10.45 -2.46
N SER A 373 0.26 -10.25 -2.84
CA SER A 373 -0.77 -11.29 -2.69
C SER A 373 -0.46 -12.50 -3.57
N ILE A 374 0.05 -12.30 -4.80
CA ILE A 374 0.53 -13.39 -5.64
C ILE A 374 1.71 -14.12 -4.95
N ALA A 375 2.71 -13.37 -4.48
CA ALA A 375 3.89 -13.95 -3.82
C ALA A 375 3.48 -14.81 -2.61
N LEU A 376 2.64 -14.27 -1.73
CA LEU A 376 2.28 -14.93 -0.49
C LEU A 376 1.28 -16.09 -0.70
N SER A 377 0.31 -15.95 -1.59
CA SER A 377 -0.64 -17.04 -1.90
C SER A 377 0.04 -18.24 -2.57
N THR A 378 1.19 -18.03 -3.22
CA THR A 378 1.93 -19.08 -3.94
C THR A 378 3.12 -19.64 -3.15
N LEU A 379 3.78 -18.80 -2.34
CA LEU A 379 5.04 -19.11 -1.68
C LEU A 379 5.04 -18.82 -0.17
N GLY A 380 3.95 -18.30 0.39
CA GLY A 380 3.89 -17.87 1.80
C GLY A 380 4.26 -18.98 2.77
N ASP A 381 3.64 -20.15 2.64
CA ASP A 381 3.91 -21.32 3.48
C ASP A 381 5.34 -21.81 3.32
N THR A 382 5.88 -21.78 2.08
CA THR A 382 7.26 -22.15 1.80
C THR A 382 8.23 -21.22 2.53
N TYR A 383 8.00 -19.91 2.49
CA TYR A 383 8.85 -18.95 3.19
C TYR A 383 8.70 -18.99 4.70
N LEU A 384 7.51 -19.31 5.22
CA LEU A 384 7.30 -19.52 6.65
C LEU A 384 8.15 -20.70 7.13
N GLN A 385 8.07 -21.83 6.45
CA GLN A 385 8.88 -23.03 6.75
C GLN A 385 10.38 -22.76 6.66
N MET A 386 10.84 -22.13 5.56
CA MET A 386 12.26 -21.76 5.41
C MET A 386 12.74 -20.80 6.50
N GLY A 387 11.87 -19.88 6.93
CA GLY A 387 12.15 -18.97 8.03
C GLY A 387 12.33 -19.73 9.36
N GLU A 388 11.45 -20.68 9.65
CA GLU A 388 11.56 -21.53 10.83
C GLU A 388 12.85 -22.35 10.82
N GLU A 389 13.18 -23.00 9.70
CA GLU A 389 14.43 -23.77 9.54
C GLU A 389 15.69 -22.90 9.68
N ALA A 390 15.64 -21.63 9.22
CA ALA A 390 16.73 -20.67 9.34
C ALA A 390 16.74 -19.89 10.67
N GLY A 391 15.78 -20.12 11.58
CA GLY A 391 15.65 -19.38 12.84
C GLY A 391 15.24 -17.92 12.66
N ILE A 392 14.56 -17.59 11.56
CA ILE A 392 14.09 -16.23 11.26
C ILE A 392 12.67 -16.05 11.77
N ALA A 393 12.47 -15.03 12.61
CA ALA A 393 11.16 -14.75 13.17
C ALA A 393 10.13 -14.37 12.07
N PRO A 394 8.88 -14.86 12.13
CA PRO A 394 7.80 -14.51 11.19
C PRO A 394 7.58 -13.01 11.03
N ALA A 395 7.80 -12.23 12.10
CA ALA A 395 7.72 -10.77 12.08
C ALA A 395 8.73 -10.14 11.11
N LEU A 396 9.91 -10.74 10.92
CA LEU A 396 10.91 -10.27 9.96
C LEU A 396 10.51 -10.61 8.53
N LEU A 397 9.96 -11.82 8.28
CA LEU A 397 9.40 -12.20 6.98
C LEU A 397 8.29 -11.23 6.57
N HIS A 398 7.38 -10.91 7.49
CA HIS A 398 6.33 -9.91 7.28
C HIS A 398 6.92 -8.56 6.85
N ARG A 399 7.87 -8.02 7.62
CA ARG A 399 8.40 -6.68 7.35
C ARG A 399 9.19 -6.64 6.03
N VAL A 400 9.99 -7.65 5.74
CA VAL A 400 10.69 -7.78 4.46
C VAL A 400 9.69 -7.83 3.31
N THR A 401 8.64 -8.65 3.41
CA THR A 401 7.59 -8.73 2.40
C THR A 401 6.93 -7.37 2.16
N ALA A 402 6.51 -6.69 3.22
CA ALA A 402 5.86 -5.38 3.11
C ALA A 402 6.77 -4.35 2.42
N VAL A 403 8.02 -4.23 2.86
CA VAL A 403 8.99 -3.26 2.31
C VAL A 403 9.38 -3.62 0.87
N ALA A 404 9.51 -4.91 0.55
CA ALA A 404 9.87 -5.37 -0.79
C ALA A 404 8.88 -4.96 -1.87
N THR A 405 7.61 -4.78 -1.52
CA THR A 405 6.59 -4.29 -2.49
C THR A 405 6.71 -2.82 -2.82
N GLY A 406 7.29 -2.02 -1.92
CA GLY A 406 7.30 -0.56 -2.02
C GLY A 406 8.41 0.03 -2.91
N GLY A 407 9.00 -0.77 -3.77
CA GLY A 407 10.02 -0.31 -4.72
C GLY A 407 9.55 -0.41 -6.16
N LEU A 408 9.56 -1.60 -6.71
CA LEU A 408 9.23 -1.81 -8.13
C LEU A 408 7.74 -1.60 -8.45
N ASP A 409 6.85 -1.53 -7.48
CA ASP A 409 5.45 -1.18 -7.70
C ASP A 409 5.27 0.25 -8.23
N ALA A 410 6.17 1.18 -7.90
CA ALA A 410 6.13 2.58 -8.34
C ALA A 410 6.76 2.83 -9.73
N LEU A 411 6.89 1.80 -10.57
CA LEU A 411 7.32 1.93 -11.95
C LEU A 411 6.34 2.79 -12.78
N PRO A 412 6.75 3.36 -13.94
CA PRO A 412 5.95 4.33 -14.70
C PRO A 412 4.53 3.89 -15.07
N HIS A 413 4.28 2.60 -15.16
CA HIS A 413 2.98 2.02 -15.49
C HIS A 413 2.04 1.85 -14.28
N ASN A 414 2.51 2.15 -13.07
CA ASN A 414 1.67 2.08 -11.88
C ASN A 414 0.53 3.12 -11.96
N GLY A 415 -0.71 2.68 -11.70
CA GLY A 415 -1.88 3.54 -11.74
C GLY A 415 -1.86 4.70 -10.75
N ALA A 416 -1.24 4.52 -9.57
CA ALA A 416 -1.10 5.59 -8.58
C ALA A 416 -0.11 6.67 -9.04
N VAL A 417 1.00 6.28 -9.70
CA VAL A 417 1.96 7.22 -10.29
C VAL A 417 1.32 8.02 -11.41
N ILE A 418 0.59 7.35 -12.31
CA ILE A 418 -0.13 8.01 -13.42
C ILE A 418 -1.15 9.02 -12.85
N THR A 419 -1.94 8.62 -11.86
CA THR A 419 -2.94 9.48 -11.23
C THR A 419 -2.28 10.67 -10.52
N LEU A 420 -1.20 10.45 -9.77
CA LEU A 420 -0.47 11.52 -9.10
C LEU A 420 0.07 12.56 -10.09
N LEU A 421 0.66 12.12 -11.19
CA LEU A 421 1.14 13.02 -12.24
C LEU A 421 -0.01 13.80 -12.89
N THR A 422 -1.16 13.14 -13.11
CA THR A 422 -2.38 13.79 -13.64
C THR A 422 -2.90 14.87 -12.69
N ILE A 423 -2.96 14.58 -11.37
CA ILE A 423 -3.37 15.57 -10.35
C ILE A 423 -2.43 16.79 -10.37
N CYS A 424 -1.14 16.55 -10.52
CA CYS A 424 -0.12 17.62 -10.55
C CYS A 424 -0.02 18.34 -11.89
N GLY A 425 -0.76 17.89 -12.93
CA GLY A 425 -0.67 18.45 -14.28
C GLY A 425 0.72 18.32 -14.89
N LEU A 426 1.40 17.19 -14.65
CA LEU A 426 2.76 16.92 -15.09
C LEU A 426 2.85 15.58 -15.85
N THR A 427 3.79 15.49 -16.77
CA THR A 427 4.07 14.27 -17.52
C THR A 427 5.16 13.43 -16.84
N HIS A 428 5.22 12.14 -17.20
CA HIS A 428 6.32 11.26 -16.76
C HIS A 428 7.70 11.83 -17.11
N ARG A 429 7.84 12.46 -18.27
CA ARG A 429 9.11 13.01 -18.74
C ARG A 429 9.62 14.13 -17.83
N GLU A 430 8.73 14.91 -17.26
CA GLU A 430 9.05 16.06 -16.42
C GLU A 430 9.38 15.66 -14.99
N ALA A 431 8.58 14.74 -14.38
CA ALA A 431 8.64 14.52 -12.93
C ALA A 431 8.99 13.08 -12.52
N TYR A 432 8.91 12.08 -13.41
CA TYR A 432 9.08 10.69 -13.01
C TYR A 432 10.49 10.37 -12.50
N ARG A 433 11.52 11.06 -12.99
CA ARG A 433 12.91 10.83 -12.51
C ARG A 433 13.04 10.97 -10.99
N ASP A 434 12.44 11.99 -10.41
CA ASP A 434 12.51 12.24 -8.98
C ASP A 434 11.57 11.31 -8.21
N ILE A 435 10.41 10.94 -8.77
CA ILE A 435 9.55 9.86 -8.25
C ILE A 435 10.32 8.53 -8.22
N ALA A 436 11.00 8.16 -9.31
CA ALA A 436 11.77 6.92 -9.38
C ALA A 436 12.86 6.83 -8.31
N VAL A 437 13.53 7.94 -8.00
CA VAL A 437 14.54 7.93 -6.94
C VAL A 437 13.90 7.74 -5.58
N VAL A 438 12.86 8.50 -5.23
CA VAL A 438 12.26 8.46 -3.88
C VAL A 438 11.38 7.25 -3.65
N ALA A 439 10.74 6.70 -4.69
CA ALA A 439 9.77 5.61 -4.57
C ALA A 439 10.24 4.26 -5.17
N VAL A 440 11.40 4.22 -5.86
CA VAL A 440 11.98 2.96 -6.35
C VAL A 440 13.38 2.75 -5.76
N VAL A 441 14.32 3.64 -6.07
CA VAL A 441 15.74 3.43 -5.71
C VAL A 441 15.92 3.44 -4.19
N ILE A 442 15.38 4.42 -3.50
CA ILE A 442 15.54 4.56 -2.04
C ILE A 442 14.83 3.42 -1.28
N PRO A 443 13.61 2.99 -1.60
CA PRO A 443 13.01 1.81 -0.99
C PRO A 443 13.82 0.52 -1.22
N ILE A 444 14.42 0.31 -2.39
CA ILE A 444 15.30 -0.84 -2.62
C ILE A 444 16.55 -0.77 -1.72
N LEU A 445 17.19 0.40 -1.59
CA LEU A 445 18.32 0.58 -0.68
C LEU A 445 17.91 0.34 0.79
N ALA A 446 16.74 0.81 1.18
CA ALA A 446 16.18 0.61 2.51
C ALA A 446 15.81 -0.88 2.75
N LEU A 447 15.35 -1.60 1.73
CA LEU A 447 15.12 -3.05 1.79
C LEU A 447 16.44 -3.81 2.01
N ILE A 448 17.51 -3.45 1.33
CA ILE A 448 18.85 -4.03 1.54
C ILE A 448 19.30 -3.78 2.99
N LEU A 449 19.12 -2.56 3.50
CA LEU A 449 19.41 -2.21 4.90
C LEU A 449 18.59 -3.10 5.85
N LEU A 450 17.28 -3.23 5.63
CA LEU A 450 16.37 -4.05 6.43
C LEU A 450 16.83 -5.50 6.48
N ILE A 451 17.12 -6.11 5.33
CA ILE A 451 17.59 -7.51 5.24
C ILE A 451 18.92 -7.66 5.97
N THR A 452 19.86 -6.73 5.76
CA THR A 452 21.17 -6.76 6.42
C THR A 452 21.03 -6.70 7.95
N LEU A 453 20.27 -5.72 8.46
CA LEU A 453 20.07 -5.59 9.91
C LEU A 453 19.27 -6.77 10.47
N GLY A 454 18.24 -7.23 9.77
CA GLY A 454 17.44 -8.37 10.18
C GLY A 454 18.24 -9.68 10.22
N THR A 455 19.15 -9.89 9.26
CA THR A 455 20.04 -11.06 9.25
C THR A 455 21.06 -11.01 10.41
N LEU A 456 21.59 -9.83 10.74
CA LEU A 456 22.62 -9.66 11.76
C LEU A 456 22.07 -9.66 13.18
N PHE A 457 20.91 -9.04 13.40
CA PHE A 457 20.38 -8.74 14.75
C PHE A 457 19.02 -9.42 15.03
N GLY A 458 18.45 -10.11 14.05
CA GLY A 458 17.10 -10.68 14.15
C GLY A 458 16.00 -9.62 14.08
N SER A 459 14.80 -10.01 14.50
CA SER A 459 13.62 -9.14 14.55
C SER A 459 13.57 -8.38 15.87
N PHE A 460 13.49 -7.06 15.83
CA PHE A 460 13.30 -6.20 17.01
C PHE A 460 12.35 -5.03 16.71
#